data_91548533ef4a2943ab1e8a0349872f89
#
_entry.id   91548533ef4a2943ab1e8a0349872f89
#
_cell.length_a   1.000
_cell.length_b   1.000
_cell.length_c   1.000
_cell.angle_alpha   90.00
_cell.angle_beta   90.00
_cell.angle_gamma   90.00
#
_symmetry.space_group_name_H-M   'P 1'
#
loop_
_entity.id
_entity.type
_entity.pdbx_description
1 polymer ?
#
loop_
_entity_poly.entity_id
_entity_poly.type
_entity_poly.pdbx_seq_one_letter_code
_entity_poly.pdbx_strand_id
1 'polypeptide(L)'
;MKKLILILMVSSLFMGCAVQQAFEDSKNISETDLLHKANPEGNYGNEITLEVKHQIGKLLGTPQTYLGEEVLVSGEITEVCPMRGCWIDVKDLDTGSSIRIKVTDGKIVFPLSAKGKYVDIQGEFTKLEFTEVQAINWKIHLAEEQGITLNPEDIKITPEDLVEYRINGTGANIYTFGCK
;
A
#
# COMPACT_ATOMS: atom_id res chain seq x y z
N MET A 1 34.09 -41.21 -57.08
CA MET A 1 32.77 -41.80 -57.22
C MET A 1 32.08 -41.81 -55.89
N LYS A 2 31.08 -40.97 -55.78
CA LYS A 2 29.90 -40.94 -54.90
C LYS A 2 29.97 -41.55 -53.45
N LYS A 3 29.56 -40.73 -52.53
CA LYS A 3 29.08 -40.93 -51.16
C LYS A 3 30.04 -40.50 -50.06
N LEU A 4 29.93 -39.22 -49.70
CA LEU A 4 30.17 -38.76 -48.32
C LEU A 4 29.62 -37.35 -48.16
N ILE A 5 28.33 -37.17 -48.00
CA ILE A 5 27.68 -35.98 -47.45
C ILE A 5 26.33 -36.47 -46.91
N LEU A 6 26.23 -36.65 -45.60
CA LEU A 6 24.99 -36.52 -44.83
C LEU A 6 25.24 -36.95 -43.38
N ILE A 7 25.72 -36.10 -42.53
CA ILE A 7 25.50 -36.11 -41.07
C ILE A 7 26.06 -34.79 -40.54
N LEU A 8 25.22 -33.74 -40.47
CA LEU A 8 25.48 -32.54 -39.67
C LEU A 8 24.24 -31.64 -39.73
N MET A 9 23.16 -32.07 -39.15
CA MET A 9 22.00 -31.23 -38.86
C MET A 9 21.05 -31.90 -37.84
N VAL A 10 21.49 -32.11 -36.61
CA VAL A 10 20.55 -32.26 -35.46
C VAL A 10 21.34 -31.89 -34.19
N SER A 11 21.46 -30.59 -33.87
CA SER A 11 21.96 -30.17 -32.55
C SER A 11 21.62 -28.72 -32.26
N SER A 12 20.34 -28.31 -32.43
CA SER A 12 19.95 -26.93 -32.00
C SER A 12 18.49 -26.83 -31.57
N LEU A 13 17.98 -27.81 -30.84
CA LEU A 13 16.56 -27.79 -30.39
C LEU A 13 16.32 -28.03 -28.91
N PHE A 14 17.33 -27.80 -28.02
CA PHE A 14 17.14 -28.01 -26.57
C PHE A 14 17.47 -26.80 -25.70
N MET A 15 17.51 -25.58 -26.24
CA MET A 15 17.84 -24.39 -25.43
C MET A 15 16.65 -23.45 -25.18
N GLY A 16 15.42 -23.84 -25.54
CA GLY A 16 14.23 -22.98 -25.45
C GLY A 16 13.38 -23.15 -24.20
N CYS A 17 13.47 -24.24 -23.44
CA CYS A 17 12.56 -24.49 -22.31
C CYS A 17 12.98 -23.89 -20.98
N ALA A 18 14.26 -23.67 -20.73
CA ALA A 18 14.72 -23.17 -19.43
C ALA A 18 14.45 -21.67 -19.20
N VAL A 19 14.39 -20.87 -20.26
CA VAL A 19 14.15 -19.42 -20.14
C VAL A 19 12.67 -19.12 -19.96
N GLN A 20 11.77 -19.96 -20.48
CA GLN A 20 10.33 -19.77 -20.36
C GLN A 20 9.81 -20.08 -18.95
N GLN A 21 10.38 -21.07 -18.25
CA GLN A 21 10.01 -21.42 -16.88
C GLN A 21 10.45 -20.34 -15.86
N ALA A 22 11.58 -19.67 -16.06
CA ALA A 22 12.02 -18.58 -15.17
C ALA A 22 11.14 -17.31 -15.29
N PHE A 23 10.39 -17.15 -16.38
CA PHE A 23 9.48 -16.01 -16.57
C PHE A 23 8.06 -16.27 -16.02
N GLU A 24 7.67 -17.52 -15.84
CA GLU A 24 6.36 -17.89 -15.25
C GLU A 24 6.41 -17.96 -13.73
N ASP A 25 7.54 -18.26 -13.11
CA ASP A 25 7.70 -18.27 -11.65
C ASP A 25 7.67 -16.88 -11.01
N SER A 26 7.92 -15.81 -11.76
CA SER A 26 7.81 -14.43 -11.23
C SER A 26 6.37 -13.90 -11.16
N LYS A 27 5.36 -14.68 -11.57
CA LYS A 27 3.98 -14.21 -11.77
C LYS A 27 2.99 -14.63 -10.70
N ASN A 28 3.42 -15.32 -9.64
CA ASN A 28 2.47 -15.89 -8.67
C ASN A 28 2.87 -15.72 -7.20
N ILE A 29 3.37 -14.51 -6.84
CA ILE A 29 3.51 -14.16 -5.42
C ILE A 29 2.10 -13.90 -4.91
N SER A 30 1.62 -14.67 -3.92
CA SER A 30 0.31 -14.49 -3.34
C SER A 30 0.21 -13.21 -2.52
N GLU A 31 -1.00 -12.63 -2.37
CA GLU A 31 -1.21 -11.50 -1.45
C GLU A 31 -0.72 -11.82 -0.03
N THR A 32 -0.86 -13.08 0.40
CA THR A 32 -0.38 -13.55 1.70
C THR A 32 1.15 -13.48 1.81
N ASP A 33 1.87 -13.87 0.76
CA ASP A 33 3.34 -13.77 0.75
C ASP A 33 3.80 -12.31 0.76
N LEU A 34 3.11 -11.44 0.03
CA LEU A 34 3.37 -10.00 0.04
C LEU A 34 3.10 -9.38 1.42
N LEU A 35 1.98 -9.76 2.07
CA LEU A 35 1.62 -9.30 3.40
C LEU A 35 2.66 -9.70 4.46
N HIS A 36 3.25 -10.89 4.32
CA HIS A 36 4.26 -11.43 5.27
C HIS A 36 5.71 -11.23 4.80
N LYS A 37 5.94 -10.39 3.78
CA LYS A 37 7.28 -10.05 3.32
C LYS A 37 8.13 -9.50 4.46
N ALA A 38 9.28 -10.13 4.74
CA ALA A 38 10.13 -9.79 5.89
C ALA A 38 10.83 -8.43 5.75
N ASN A 39 11.32 -8.10 4.55
CA ASN A 39 11.90 -6.78 4.26
C ASN A 39 10.89 -5.91 3.52
N PRO A 40 10.32 -4.86 4.15
CA PRO A 40 9.32 -4.01 3.55
C PRO A 40 9.88 -2.93 2.63
N GLU A 41 11.19 -2.72 2.61
CA GLU A 41 11.79 -1.61 1.86
C GLU A 41 11.62 -1.75 0.36
N GLY A 42 11.42 -0.63 -0.32
CA GLY A 42 11.27 -0.52 -1.76
C GLY A 42 10.03 0.21 -2.22
N ASN A 43 9.81 0.17 -3.53
CA ASN A 43 8.70 0.83 -4.20
C ASN A 43 7.46 -0.06 -4.26
N TYR A 44 6.30 0.54 -4.12
CA TYR A 44 4.97 -0.08 -4.17
C TYR A 44 4.07 0.72 -5.11
N GLY A 45 3.39 0.05 -6.01
CA GLY A 45 2.49 0.70 -6.97
C GLY A 45 3.22 1.49 -8.05
N ASN A 46 2.72 2.68 -8.36
CA ASN A 46 3.27 3.55 -9.38
C ASN A 46 4.55 4.28 -8.86
N GLU A 47 5.34 4.79 -9.79
CA GLU A 47 6.44 5.69 -9.46
C GLU A 47 5.92 7.00 -8.84
N ILE A 48 6.63 7.50 -7.83
CA ILE A 48 6.37 8.82 -7.24
C ILE A 48 6.92 9.87 -8.20
N THR A 49 6.04 10.77 -8.66
CA THR A 49 6.37 11.82 -9.62
C THR A 49 6.34 13.22 -9.02
N LEU A 50 5.68 13.38 -7.87
CA LEU A 50 5.64 14.66 -7.17
C LEU A 50 6.93 14.89 -6.36
N GLU A 51 7.45 16.11 -6.41
CA GLU A 51 8.65 16.51 -5.67
C GLU A 51 8.33 17.24 -4.37
N VAL A 52 7.17 17.93 -4.31
CA VAL A 52 6.79 18.76 -3.16
C VAL A 52 6.02 17.92 -2.15
N LYS A 53 6.61 17.74 -0.97
CA LYS A 53 5.96 17.04 0.15
C LYS A 53 5.09 17.99 0.96
N HIS A 54 3.90 17.55 1.27
CA HIS A 54 2.97 18.24 2.15
C HIS A 54 3.02 17.66 3.57
N GLN A 55 2.97 18.52 4.58
CA GLN A 55 2.77 18.09 5.97
C GLN A 55 1.32 17.60 6.13
N ILE A 56 1.13 16.44 6.77
CA ILE A 56 -0.19 15.86 7.01
C ILE A 56 -1.06 16.83 7.83
N GLY A 57 -0.48 17.46 8.83
CA GLY A 57 -1.19 18.47 9.65
C GLY A 57 -1.71 19.64 8.82
N LYS A 58 -1.00 20.06 7.77
CA LYS A 58 -1.46 21.13 6.88
C LYS A 58 -2.63 20.69 6.01
N LEU A 59 -2.58 19.45 5.45
CA LEU A 59 -3.70 18.89 4.69
C LEU A 59 -4.97 18.83 5.53
N LEU A 60 -4.86 18.32 6.76
CA LEU A 60 -5.98 18.18 7.68
C LEU A 60 -6.47 19.52 8.25
N GLY A 61 -5.60 20.52 8.36
CA GLY A 61 -5.96 21.86 8.85
C GLY A 61 -6.71 22.72 7.80
N THR A 62 -6.50 22.48 6.53
CA THR A 62 -7.15 23.20 5.43
C THR A 62 -7.62 22.25 4.32
N PRO A 63 -8.47 21.25 4.66
CA PRO A 63 -8.72 20.12 3.78
C PRO A 63 -9.37 20.53 2.45
N GLN A 64 -10.22 21.56 2.46
CA GLN A 64 -10.92 22.03 1.25
C GLN A 64 -9.97 22.49 0.14
N THR A 65 -8.73 22.88 0.50
CA THR A 65 -7.71 23.32 -0.47
C THR A 65 -7.14 22.16 -1.28
N TYR A 66 -7.17 20.95 -0.71
CA TYR A 66 -6.48 19.78 -1.26
C TYR A 66 -7.42 18.67 -1.73
N LEU A 67 -8.72 18.78 -1.48
CA LEU A 67 -9.68 17.75 -1.91
C LEU A 67 -9.65 17.54 -3.42
N GLY A 68 -9.42 16.28 -3.82
CA GLY A 68 -9.32 15.87 -5.23
C GLY A 68 -7.94 16.11 -5.84
N GLU A 69 -7.00 16.71 -5.09
CA GLU A 69 -5.65 16.94 -5.58
C GLU A 69 -4.72 15.74 -5.28
N GLU A 70 -3.78 15.48 -6.17
CA GLU A 70 -2.68 14.58 -5.92
C GLU A 70 -1.68 15.23 -4.96
N VAL A 71 -1.37 14.57 -3.87
CA VAL A 71 -0.43 15.01 -2.83
C VAL A 71 0.66 13.98 -2.60
N LEU A 72 1.83 14.46 -2.18
CA LEU A 72 2.92 13.63 -1.67
C LEU A 72 3.09 13.94 -0.18
N VAL A 73 3.06 12.92 0.65
CA VAL A 73 3.31 13.02 2.10
C VAL A 73 4.42 12.07 2.52
N SER A 74 5.02 12.36 3.68
CA SER A 74 6.03 11.50 4.30
C SER A 74 5.69 11.32 5.77
N GLY A 75 6.04 10.15 6.33
CA GLY A 75 5.88 9.90 7.76
C GLY A 75 6.26 8.49 8.16
N GLU A 76 6.06 8.20 9.43
CA GLU A 76 6.23 6.87 10.01
C GLU A 76 4.95 6.06 9.85
N ILE A 77 5.07 4.82 9.39
CA ILE A 77 3.95 3.87 9.33
C ILE A 77 3.67 3.38 10.75
N THR A 78 2.55 3.78 11.32
CA THR A 78 2.15 3.40 12.67
C THR A 78 1.30 2.14 12.70
N GLU A 79 0.49 1.91 11.66
CA GLU A 79 -0.34 0.71 11.51
C GLU A 79 -0.35 0.22 10.05
N VAL A 80 -0.59 -1.08 9.88
CA VAL A 80 -0.78 -1.74 8.59
C VAL A 80 -2.01 -2.63 8.69
N CYS A 81 -2.88 -2.62 7.68
CA CYS A 81 -4.04 -3.52 7.60
C CYS A 81 -3.61 -4.99 7.85
N PRO A 82 -4.06 -5.63 8.93
CA PRO A 82 -3.60 -6.97 9.29
C PRO A 82 -4.15 -8.05 8.38
N MET A 83 -5.26 -7.77 7.68
CA MET A 83 -5.95 -8.75 6.83
C MET A 83 -5.34 -8.85 5.44
N ARG A 84 -5.03 -7.70 4.81
CA ARG A 84 -4.66 -7.66 3.38
C ARG A 84 -3.58 -6.63 3.03
N GLY A 85 -3.07 -5.86 4.00
CA GLY A 85 -2.11 -4.78 3.72
C GLY A 85 -2.64 -3.69 2.78
N CYS A 86 -3.97 -3.51 2.72
CA CYS A 86 -4.64 -2.61 1.78
C CYS A 86 -4.76 -1.16 2.27
N TRP A 87 -4.29 -0.88 3.48
CA TRP A 87 -4.15 0.45 4.05
C TRP A 87 -3.01 0.49 5.06
N ILE A 88 -2.49 1.69 5.27
CA ILE A 88 -1.55 2.03 6.35
C ILE A 88 -2.00 3.33 7.02
N ASP A 89 -1.70 3.49 8.30
CA ASP A 89 -1.78 4.77 8.97
C ASP A 89 -0.37 5.38 9.03
N VAL A 90 -0.25 6.63 8.58
CA VAL A 90 1.02 7.34 8.49
C VAL A 90 0.98 8.56 9.41
N LYS A 91 1.97 8.67 10.29
CA LYS A 91 2.17 9.77 11.22
C LYS A 91 3.26 10.71 10.73
N ASP A 92 2.90 11.96 10.56
CA ASP A 92 3.84 13.07 10.31
C ASP A 92 4.64 13.36 11.59
N LEU A 93 5.94 13.28 11.51
CA LEU A 93 6.81 13.48 12.69
C LEU A 93 6.89 14.94 13.13
N ASP A 94 6.72 15.89 12.21
CA ASP A 94 6.83 17.32 12.51
C ASP A 94 5.58 17.83 13.23
N THR A 95 4.39 17.39 12.74
CA THR A 95 3.10 17.87 13.26
C THR A 95 2.45 16.91 14.24
N GLY A 96 2.88 15.63 14.27
CA GLY A 96 2.27 14.57 15.06
C GLY A 96 0.90 14.12 14.52
N SER A 97 0.42 14.72 13.43
CA SER A 97 -0.84 14.38 12.78
C SER A 97 -0.73 13.04 12.05
N SER A 98 -1.83 12.29 12.01
CA SER A 98 -1.88 11.00 11.31
C SER A 98 -2.97 11.01 10.24
N ILE A 99 -2.73 10.26 9.16
CA ILE A 99 -3.70 10.09 8.08
C ILE A 99 -3.67 8.64 7.59
N ARG A 100 -4.85 8.13 7.23
CA ARG A 100 -4.97 6.83 6.56
C ARG A 100 -4.67 6.93 5.09
N ILE A 101 -3.86 6.01 4.62
CA ILE A 101 -3.58 5.80 3.21
C ILE A 101 -4.27 4.50 2.80
N LYS A 102 -5.28 4.58 1.95
CA LYS A 102 -5.94 3.42 1.36
C LYS A 102 -5.40 3.20 -0.04
N VAL A 103 -5.13 1.96 -0.39
CA VAL A 103 -4.71 1.59 -1.74
C VAL A 103 -5.70 0.63 -2.39
N THR A 104 -5.59 0.44 -3.70
CA THR A 104 -6.43 -0.52 -4.42
C THR A 104 -6.08 -1.94 -4.01
N ASP A 105 -7.06 -2.67 -3.52
CA ASP A 105 -6.94 -4.04 -3.06
C ASP A 105 -6.31 -4.93 -4.12
N GLY A 106 -5.30 -5.70 -3.72
CA GLY A 106 -4.59 -6.63 -4.59
C GLY A 106 -3.61 -5.98 -5.59
N LYS A 107 -3.64 -4.66 -5.79
CA LYS A 107 -2.64 -3.94 -6.61
C LYS A 107 -1.42 -3.52 -5.81
N ILE A 108 -1.65 -3.04 -4.60
CA ILE A 108 -0.61 -2.71 -3.64
C ILE A 108 -0.93 -3.47 -2.36
N VAL A 109 0.05 -4.19 -1.83
CA VAL A 109 -0.03 -4.89 -0.54
C VAL A 109 1.12 -4.40 0.31
N PHE A 110 0.82 -3.64 1.35
CA PHE A 110 1.82 -3.26 2.34
C PHE A 110 2.08 -4.42 3.29
N PRO A 111 3.35 -4.83 3.49
CA PRO A 111 3.66 -5.92 4.40
C PRO A 111 3.54 -5.49 5.86
N LEU A 112 3.16 -6.41 6.74
CA LEU A 112 3.06 -6.17 8.19
C LEU A 112 4.38 -5.66 8.78
N SER A 113 5.51 -6.09 8.23
CA SER A 113 6.86 -5.65 8.61
C SER A 113 7.14 -4.17 8.32
N ALA A 114 6.25 -3.47 7.58
CA ALA A 114 6.38 -2.04 7.30
C ALA A 114 6.05 -1.16 8.52
N LYS A 115 5.36 -1.68 9.54
CA LYS A 115 5.10 -0.94 10.77
C LYS A 115 6.41 -0.48 11.42
N GLY A 116 6.50 0.81 11.78
CA GLY A 116 7.69 1.46 12.31
C GLY A 116 8.74 1.87 11.25
N LYS A 117 8.45 1.68 9.97
CA LYS A 117 9.26 2.18 8.86
C LYS A 117 8.75 3.54 8.40
N TYR A 118 9.57 4.22 7.60
CA TYR A 118 9.19 5.48 6.97
C TYR A 118 8.67 5.24 5.57
N VAL A 119 7.79 6.12 5.13
CA VAL A 119 7.21 6.06 3.80
C VAL A 119 7.11 7.45 3.19
N ASP A 120 7.43 7.55 1.91
CA ASP A 120 6.97 8.60 1.02
C ASP A 120 5.82 8.02 0.20
N ILE A 121 4.68 8.72 0.15
CA ILE A 121 3.50 8.21 -0.53
C ILE A 121 2.76 9.30 -1.29
N GLN A 122 2.44 9.01 -2.55
CA GLN A 122 1.67 9.85 -3.45
C GLN A 122 0.28 9.27 -3.65
N GLY A 123 -0.72 10.14 -3.72
CA GLY A 123 -2.09 9.76 -4.02
C GLY A 123 -3.06 10.93 -3.91
N GLU A 124 -4.32 10.68 -4.24
CA GLU A 124 -5.39 11.67 -4.19
C GLU A 124 -5.87 11.89 -2.75
N PHE A 125 -5.89 13.14 -2.29
CA PHE A 125 -6.46 13.50 -0.99
C PHE A 125 -7.99 13.56 -1.09
N THR A 126 -8.66 12.72 -0.31
CA THR A 126 -10.12 12.50 -0.41
C THR A 126 -10.81 12.64 0.93
N LYS A 127 -12.13 12.84 0.88
CA LYS A 127 -13.04 12.90 2.01
C LYS A 127 -14.11 11.80 1.86
N LEU A 128 -14.33 11.06 2.93
CA LEU A 128 -15.49 10.20 3.08
C LEU A 128 -16.48 10.85 4.05
N GLU A 129 -17.75 10.79 3.72
CA GLU A 129 -18.84 11.19 4.59
C GLU A 129 -19.67 9.97 4.95
N PHE A 130 -19.95 9.81 6.22
CA PHE A 130 -20.70 8.68 6.77
C PHE A 130 -22.02 9.15 7.38
N THR A 131 -23.06 8.36 7.20
CA THR A 131 -24.22 8.40 8.10
C THR A 131 -23.80 7.78 9.45
N GLU A 132 -24.57 8.04 10.51
CA GLU A 132 -24.30 7.42 11.84
C GLU A 132 -24.20 5.89 11.77
N VAL A 133 -25.09 5.25 11.00
CA VAL A 133 -25.06 3.79 10.82
C VAL A 133 -23.78 3.33 10.11
N GLN A 134 -23.33 4.07 9.10
CA GLN A 134 -22.07 3.77 8.40
C GLN A 134 -20.87 3.97 9.32
N ALA A 135 -20.87 5.03 10.14
CA ALA A 135 -19.80 5.29 11.10
C ALA A 135 -19.73 4.19 12.19
N ILE A 136 -20.87 3.72 12.70
CA ILE A 136 -20.92 2.58 13.62
C ILE A 136 -20.32 1.34 12.96
N ASN A 137 -20.77 0.99 11.76
CA ASN A 137 -20.29 -0.18 11.04
C ASN A 137 -18.79 -0.08 10.74
N TRP A 138 -18.31 1.14 10.42
CA TRP A 138 -16.90 1.40 10.18
C TRP A 138 -16.05 1.20 11.44
N LYS A 139 -16.50 1.70 12.61
CA LYS A 139 -15.84 1.45 13.90
C LYS A 139 -15.80 -0.02 14.26
N ILE A 140 -16.88 -0.76 14.02
CA ILE A 140 -16.94 -2.21 14.24
C ILE A 140 -15.93 -2.91 13.34
N HIS A 141 -15.92 -2.60 12.04
CA HIS A 141 -15.00 -3.19 11.08
C HIS A 141 -13.53 -2.98 11.47
N LEU A 142 -13.16 -1.76 11.86
CA LEU A 142 -11.79 -1.46 12.30
C LEU A 142 -11.40 -2.21 13.59
N ALA A 143 -12.35 -2.40 14.51
CA ALA A 143 -12.12 -3.17 15.73
C ALA A 143 -11.96 -4.68 15.42
N GLU A 144 -12.79 -5.22 14.52
CA GLU A 144 -12.72 -6.62 14.07
C GLU A 144 -11.38 -6.93 13.40
N GLU A 145 -10.84 -6.00 12.60
CA GLU A 145 -9.50 -6.15 12.01
C GLU A 145 -8.39 -6.29 13.08
N GLN A 146 -8.62 -5.74 14.28
CA GLN A 146 -7.72 -5.85 15.43
C GLN A 146 -8.10 -7.01 16.37
N GLY A 147 -9.09 -7.84 16.02
CA GLY A 147 -9.57 -8.93 16.84
C GLY A 147 -10.44 -8.49 18.03
N ILE A 148 -10.94 -7.25 18.00
CA ILE A 148 -11.80 -6.66 19.04
C ILE A 148 -13.26 -6.74 18.58
N THR A 149 -14.15 -7.27 19.43
CA THR A 149 -15.59 -7.27 19.18
C THR A 149 -16.24 -6.10 19.91
N LEU A 150 -16.90 -5.20 19.16
CA LEU A 150 -17.69 -4.11 19.71
C LEU A 150 -19.19 -4.42 19.63
N ASN A 151 -19.94 -4.00 20.67
CA ASN A 151 -21.40 -4.04 20.60
C ASN A 151 -21.90 -2.73 19.96
N PRO A 152 -22.69 -2.78 18.86
CA PRO A 152 -23.19 -1.58 18.19
C PRO A 152 -23.94 -0.59 19.11
N GLU A 153 -24.65 -1.11 20.13
CA GLU A 153 -25.43 -0.29 21.06
C GLU A 153 -24.56 0.55 22.03
N ASP A 154 -23.29 0.16 22.21
CA ASP A 154 -22.36 0.85 23.10
C ASP A 154 -21.53 1.91 22.37
N ILE A 155 -21.61 1.97 21.03
CA ILE A 155 -20.81 2.88 20.20
C ILE A 155 -21.49 4.26 20.17
N LYS A 156 -20.77 5.25 20.70
CA LYS A 156 -21.16 6.66 20.56
C LYS A 156 -20.52 7.26 19.35
N ILE A 157 -21.33 7.94 18.53
CA ILE A 157 -20.89 8.68 17.34
C ILE A 157 -20.80 10.15 17.66
N THR A 158 -19.67 10.77 17.29
CA THR A 158 -19.44 12.21 17.35
C THR A 158 -19.41 12.80 15.93
N PRO A 159 -19.53 14.13 15.76
CA PRO A 159 -19.44 14.74 14.43
C PRO A 159 -18.15 14.39 13.67
N GLU A 160 -17.04 14.19 14.39
CA GLU A 160 -15.75 13.81 13.83
C GLU A 160 -15.77 12.41 13.23
N ASP A 161 -16.60 11.52 13.77
CA ASP A 161 -16.77 10.15 13.27
C ASP A 161 -17.54 10.09 11.93
N LEU A 162 -18.22 11.17 11.54
CA LEU A 162 -18.99 11.25 10.31
C LEU A 162 -18.15 11.66 9.10
N VAL A 163 -16.88 11.98 9.31
CA VAL A 163 -15.98 12.42 8.26
C VAL A 163 -14.61 11.78 8.43
N GLU A 164 -14.11 11.15 7.37
CA GLU A 164 -12.73 10.66 7.30
C GLU A 164 -12.01 11.36 6.13
N TYR A 165 -10.90 12.04 6.41
CA TYR A 165 -9.95 12.45 5.39
C TYR A 165 -8.88 11.39 5.23
N ARG A 166 -8.61 10.99 3.99
CA ARG A 166 -7.60 9.99 3.68
C ARG A 166 -6.93 10.27 2.35
N ILE A 167 -5.84 9.56 2.07
CA ILE A 167 -5.21 9.57 0.75
C ILE A 167 -5.49 8.23 0.07
N ASN A 168 -6.02 8.26 -1.15
CA ASN A 168 -6.08 7.10 -2.02
C ASN A 168 -4.72 6.96 -2.70
N GLY A 169 -3.84 6.15 -2.09
CA GLY A 169 -2.44 5.98 -2.50
C GLY A 169 -2.31 5.28 -3.84
N THR A 170 -1.48 5.84 -4.71
CA THR A 170 -1.16 5.30 -6.04
C THR A 170 0.26 4.79 -6.13
N GLY A 171 1.20 5.37 -5.37
CA GLY A 171 2.59 4.97 -5.33
C GLY A 171 3.23 5.27 -3.98
N ALA A 172 4.11 4.40 -3.51
CA ALA A 172 4.82 4.55 -2.24
C ALA A 172 6.27 4.07 -2.34
N ASN A 173 7.14 4.67 -1.52
CA ASN A 173 8.49 4.19 -1.27
C ASN A 173 8.68 4.01 0.24
N ILE A 174 8.93 2.77 0.68
CA ILE A 174 9.18 2.45 2.09
C ILE A 174 10.68 2.32 2.32
N TYR A 175 11.16 2.92 3.41
CA TYR A 175 12.57 2.93 3.76
C TYR A 175 12.79 2.95 5.29
N THR A 176 13.99 2.58 5.71
CA THR A 176 14.43 2.75 7.10
C THR A 176 15.13 4.11 7.22
N PHE A 177 14.77 4.90 8.21
CA PHE A 177 15.49 6.14 8.51
C PHE A 177 16.90 5.77 9.00
N GLY A 178 17.90 5.98 8.14
CA GLY A 178 19.29 5.75 8.51
C GLY A 178 19.88 7.01 9.12
N CYS A 179 20.58 6.91 10.23
CA CYS A 179 21.58 7.90 10.59
C CYS A 179 22.63 7.93 9.47
N LYS A 180 22.66 9.03 8.69
CA LYS A 180 23.79 9.32 7.81
C LYS A 180 24.98 9.84 8.60
#